data_97a755bbb9486ab037efc53282b98557
#
_entry.id   97a755bbb9486ab037efc53282b98557
#
_cell.length_a   1.000
_cell.length_b   1.000
_cell.length_c   1.000
_cell.angle_alpha   90.00
_cell.angle_beta   90.00
_cell.angle_gamma   90.00
#
_symmetry.space_group_name_H-M   'P 1'
#
loop_
_entity.id
_entity.type
_entity.pdbx_description
1 polymer ?
#
loop_
_entity_poly.entity_id
_entity_poly.type
_entity_poly.pdbx_seq_one_letter_code
_entity_poly.pdbx_strand_id
1 'polypeptide(L)'
;IPELEIINELAEKQNKIAQVCFRINPDVGAHTHANITTGLAENKFGIAMRDMEAVIEEAFKMKNIKFLGLHFHIGSQILDMGDFEALCNRINELQDQLEAHHIVVKNINVGGGLGIDYNHPNRVPIPDFKDYFDTYAKKLKLRDGQKLHFELGRAVVGQMGSLITKTLYIKQG
;
A
#
# COMPACT_ATOMS: atom_id res chain seq x y z
N ILE A 1 3.61 -17.57 4.83
CA ILE A 1 3.81 -18.84 4.08
C ILE A 1 2.52 -19.65 4.07
N PRO A 2 1.79 -19.92 5.18
CA PRO A 2 0.57 -20.76 5.12
C PRO A 2 -0.49 -20.28 4.14
N GLU A 3 -0.73 -18.98 4.03
CA GLU A 3 -1.67 -18.42 3.03
C GLU A 3 -1.22 -18.73 1.60
N LEU A 4 0.07 -18.61 1.32
CA LEU A 4 0.65 -18.89 0.01
C LEU A 4 0.50 -20.37 -0.39
N GLU A 5 0.67 -21.28 0.56
CA GLU A 5 0.46 -22.72 0.38
C GLU A 5 -1.01 -23.02 0.01
N ILE A 6 -1.95 -22.41 0.72
CA ILE A 6 -3.39 -22.54 0.42
C ILE A 6 -3.71 -22.00 -0.98
N ILE A 7 -3.15 -20.85 -1.35
CA ILE A 7 -3.35 -20.27 -2.69
C ILE A 7 -2.79 -21.22 -3.75
N ASN A 8 -1.61 -21.80 -3.54
CA ASN A 8 -1.01 -22.76 -4.46
C ASN A 8 -1.88 -24.00 -4.65
N GLU A 9 -2.38 -24.59 -3.56
CA GLU A 9 -3.29 -25.75 -3.63
C GLU A 9 -4.60 -25.44 -4.35
N LEU A 10 -5.21 -24.29 -4.06
CA LEU A 10 -6.46 -23.88 -4.70
C LEU A 10 -6.26 -23.59 -6.20
N ALA A 11 -5.13 -23.00 -6.57
CA ALA A 11 -4.76 -22.77 -7.95
C ALA A 11 -4.54 -24.09 -8.70
N GLU A 12 -3.86 -25.07 -8.07
CA GLU A 12 -3.67 -26.40 -8.62
C GLU A 12 -5.01 -27.11 -8.89
N LYS A 13 -5.90 -27.12 -7.89
CA LYS A 13 -7.25 -27.72 -8.03
C LYS A 13 -8.07 -27.13 -9.18
N GLN A 14 -7.78 -25.88 -9.56
CA GLN A 14 -8.46 -25.18 -10.64
C GLN A 14 -7.68 -25.20 -11.98
N ASN A 15 -6.52 -25.88 -12.04
CA ASN A 15 -5.59 -25.82 -13.16
C ASN A 15 -5.23 -24.40 -13.57
N LYS A 16 -4.93 -23.52 -12.59
CA LYS A 16 -4.58 -22.12 -12.78
C LYS A 16 -3.24 -21.79 -12.16
N ILE A 17 -2.69 -20.66 -12.56
CA ILE A 17 -1.54 -20.03 -11.91
C ILE A 17 -2.04 -18.76 -11.22
N ALA A 18 -1.93 -18.71 -9.90
CA ALA A 18 -2.28 -17.53 -9.12
C ALA A 18 -1.17 -16.48 -9.24
N GLN A 19 -1.56 -15.28 -9.61
CA GLN A 19 -0.66 -14.13 -9.67
C GLN A 19 -0.70 -13.38 -8.34
N VAL A 20 0.43 -13.24 -7.68
CA VAL A 20 0.50 -12.69 -6.32
C VAL A 20 1.47 -11.52 -6.22
N CYS A 21 1.09 -10.52 -5.43
CA CYS A 21 1.97 -9.50 -4.91
C CYS A 21 2.09 -9.68 -3.39
N PHE A 22 3.27 -9.49 -2.83
CA PHE A 22 3.45 -9.57 -1.39
C PHE A 22 3.34 -8.19 -0.75
N ARG A 23 2.47 -8.07 0.25
CA ARG A 23 2.41 -6.87 1.08
C ARG A 23 3.60 -6.89 2.05
N ILE A 24 4.51 -5.96 1.85
CA ILE A 24 5.68 -5.77 2.71
C ILE A 24 5.41 -4.60 3.66
N ASN A 25 5.73 -4.81 4.93
CA ASN A 25 5.77 -3.72 5.89
C ASN A 25 7.06 -2.93 5.67
N PRO A 26 7.02 -1.68 5.19
CA PRO A 26 8.22 -0.91 4.86
C PRO A 26 8.93 -0.34 6.10
N ASP A 27 8.36 -0.51 7.30
CA ASP A 27 8.86 0.07 8.55
C ASP A 27 9.10 1.59 8.44
N VAL A 28 8.16 2.28 7.81
CA VAL A 28 8.14 3.73 7.66
C VAL A 28 7.09 4.28 8.61
N GLY A 29 7.48 5.18 9.51
CA GLY A 29 6.54 5.90 10.38
C GLY A 29 5.73 6.90 9.55
N ALA A 30 4.40 6.74 9.49
CA ALA A 30 3.52 7.72 8.89
C ALA A 30 2.99 8.69 9.98
N HIS A 31 3.05 9.99 9.72
CA HIS A 31 2.44 11.02 10.57
C HIS A 31 0.93 11.03 10.33
N THR A 32 0.23 10.07 10.94
CA THR A 32 -1.23 9.99 10.90
C THR A 32 -1.85 10.87 11.98
N HIS A 33 -3.07 11.37 11.73
CA HIS A 33 -3.81 12.20 12.68
C HIS A 33 -3.84 11.56 14.08
N ALA A 34 -3.65 12.33 15.16
CA ALA A 34 -3.50 11.88 16.55
C ALA A 34 -4.63 10.97 17.08
N ASN A 35 -5.80 10.96 16.44
CA ASN A 35 -6.94 10.08 16.76
C ASN A 35 -6.98 8.78 15.97
N ILE A 36 -6.06 8.60 15.03
CA ILE A 36 -5.90 7.37 14.25
C ILE A 36 -4.43 6.98 14.42
N THR A 37 -4.06 6.47 15.57
CA THR A 37 -2.73 5.93 15.86
C THR A 37 -2.53 4.64 15.04
N THR A 38 -2.58 4.77 13.72
CA THR A 38 -2.48 3.65 12.77
C THR A 38 -1.02 3.32 12.44
N GLY A 39 -0.07 4.20 12.67
CA GLY A 39 1.35 3.91 12.44
C GLY A 39 1.83 2.65 13.18
N LEU A 40 1.39 2.46 14.42
CA LEU A 40 1.63 1.21 15.17
C LEU A 40 0.66 0.07 14.76
N ALA A 41 -0.53 0.39 14.22
CA ALA A 41 -1.49 -0.62 13.78
C ALA A 41 -1.14 -1.18 12.40
N GLU A 42 -0.66 -0.35 11.47
CA GLU A 42 -0.21 -0.79 10.15
C GLU A 42 1.04 -1.67 10.23
N ASN A 43 1.89 -1.49 11.24
CA ASN A 43 3.03 -2.37 11.52
C ASN A 43 2.63 -3.82 11.84
N LYS A 44 1.35 -4.11 12.04
CA LYS A 44 0.81 -5.46 12.23
C LYS A 44 0.54 -6.20 10.93
N PHE A 45 0.49 -5.49 9.80
CA PHE A 45 0.11 -6.05 8.51
C PHE A 45 1.31 -6.21 7.58
N GLY A 46 1.23 -7.24 6.75
CA GLY A 46 2.25 -7.52 5.76
C GLY A 46 3.41 -8.36 6.32
N ILE A 47 4.33 -8.65 5.44
CA ILE A 47 5.54 -9.41 5.69
C ILE A 47 6.61 -8.42 6.18
N ALA A 48 7.34 -8.76 7.22
CA ALA A 48 8.47 -7.95 7.66
C ALA A 48 9.56 -7.94 6.57
N MET A 49 10.25 -6.82 6.39
CA MET A 49 11.30 -6.68 5.37
C MET A 49 12.36 -7.79 5.46
N ARG A 50 12.76 -8.16 6.67
CA ARG A 50 13.75 -9.23 6.91
C ARG A 50 13.33 -10.61 6.37
N ASP A 51 12.02 -10.85 6.22
CA ASP A 51 11.47 -12.13 5.79
C ASP A 51 11.07 -12.10 4.30
N MET A 52 11.18 -10.94 3.64
CA MET A 52 10.69 -10.70 2.27
C MET A 52 11.34 -11.65 1.26
N GLU A 53 12.67 -11.73 1.25
CA GLU A 53 13.40 -12.57 0.29
C GLU A 53 13.05 -14.04 0.45
N ALA A 54 13.03 -14.54 1.68
CA ALA A 54 12.70 -15.93 1.96
C ALA A 54 11.29 -16.30 1.47
N VAL A 55 10.32 -15.37 1.63
CA VAL A 55 8.96 -15.60 1.15
C VAL A 55 8.89 -15.59 -0.38
N ILE A 56 9.65 -14.71 -1.05
CA ILE A 56 9.71 -14.67 -2.51
C ILE A 56 10.36 -15.96 -3.05
N GLU A 57 11.43 -16.43 -2.43
CA GLU A 57 12.09 -17.69 -2.80
C GLU A 57 11.16 -18.90 -2.63
N GLU A 58 10.37 -18.94 -1.55
CA GLU A 58 9.36 -19.99 -1.38
C GLU A 58 8.29 -19.94 -2.48
N ALA A 59 7.85 -18.74 -2.88
CA ALA A 59 6.91 -18.59 -3.98
C ALA A 59 7.47 -19.12 -5.32
N PHE A 60 8.77 -18.96 -5.57
CA PHE A 60 9.41 -19.47 -6.78
C PHE A 60 9.46 -21.01 -6.83
N LYS A 61 9.39 -21.69 -5.70
CA LYS A 61 9.35 -23.15 -5.63
C LYS A 61 7.94 -23.71 -5.92
N MET A 62 6.91 -22.88 -5.84
CA MET A 62 5.50 -23.27 -5.99
C MET A 62 5.07 -23.22 -7.46
N LYS A 63 4.59 -24.36 -8.00
CA LYS A 63 4.25 -24.52 -9.42
C LYS A 63 3.07 -23.65 -9.87
N ASN A 64 2.12 -23.38 -8.99
CA ASN A 64 0.89 -22.69 -9.32
C ASN A 64 0.85 -21.25 -8.79
N ILE A 65 2.01 -20.72 -8.38
CA ILE A 65 2.19 -19.33 -7.96
C ILE A 65 3.07 -18.59 -8.97
N LYS A 66 2.68 -17.37 -9.30
CA LYS A 66 3.48 -16.44 -10.07
C LYS A 66 3.66 -15.16 -9.28
N PHE A 67 4.86 -14.94 -8.77
CA PHE A 67 5.21 -13.67 -8.15
C PHE A 67 5.18 -12.54 -9.18
N LEU A 68 4.42 -11.47 -8.90
CA LEU A 68 4.32 -10.30 -9.76
C LEU A 68 5.05 -9.10 -9.21
N GLY A 69 5.10 -8.94 -7.89
CA GLY A 69 5.69 -7.75 -7.33
C GLY A 69 5.37 -7.52 -5.85
N LEU A 70 5.62 -6.29 -5.42
CA LEU A 70 5.47 -5.86 -4.05
C LEU A 70 4.27 -4.91 -3.90
N HIS A 71 3.62 -5.01 -2.74
CA HIS A 71 2.56 -4.11 -2.31
C HIS A 71 2.94 -3.46 -0.98
N PHE A 72 2.61 -2.19 -0.84
CA PHE A 72 2.86 -1.39 0.36
C PHE A 72 1.60 -0.64 0.74
N HIS A 73 1.43 -0.38 2.04
CA HIS A 73 0.40 0.52 2.53
C HIS A 73 0.82 1.06 3.89
N ILE A 74 1.09 2.35 3.98
CA ILE A 74 1.69 2.98 5.17
C ILE A 74 0.66 3.62 6.11
N GLY A 75 -0.61 3.63 5.72
CA GLY A 75 -1.67 4.19 6.56
C GLY A 75 -2.79 4.84 5.77
N SER A 76 -3.65 5.52 6.50
CA SER A 76 -4.82 6.22 5.94
C SER A 76 -4.88 7.65 6.45
N GLN A 77 -5.42 8.56 5.68
CA GLN A 77 -5.58 9.97 6.03
C GLN A 77 -4.23 10.68 6.23
N ILE A 78 -3.28 10.42 5.34
CA ILE A 78 -1.95 11.02 5.34
C ILE A 78 -2.01 12.33 4.56
N LEU A 79 -1.61 13.41 5.18
CA LEU A 79 -1.58 14.75 4.59
C LEU A 79 -0.16 15.28 4.38
N ASP A 80 0.84 14.61 4.99
CA ASP A 80 2.25 14.97 4.84
C ASP A 80 2.87 14.18 3.67
N MET A 81 3.30 14.89 2.64
CA MET A 81 3.97 14.28 1.48
C MET A 81 5.32 13.65 1.85
N GLY A 82 5.94 14.09 2.95
CA GLY A 82 7.18 13.50 3.48
C GLY A 82 7.05 12.01 3.80
N ASP A 83 5.87 11.55 4.23
CA ASP A 83 5.63 10.14 4.49
C ASP A 83 5.67 9.31 3.19
N PHE A 84 5.13 9.85 2.09
CA PHE A 84 5.20 9.21 0.78
C PHE A 84 6.61 9.26 0.17
N GLU A 85 7.38 10.33 0.43
CA GLU A 85 8.80 10.38 0.07
C GLU A 85 9.61 9.31 0.82
N ALA A 86 9.37 9.14 2.11
CA ALA A 86 10.01 8.11 2.91
C ALA A 86 9.68 6.71 2.39
N LEU A 87 8.42 6.47 2.00
CA LEU A 87 8.01 5.21 1.35
C LEU A 87 8.77 5.00 0.04
N CYS A 88 8.88 6.01 -0.83
CA CYS A 88 9.62 5.91 -2.10
C CYS A 88 11.08 5.52 -1.86
N ASN A 89 11.74 6.16 -0.90
CA ASN A 89 13.14 5.85 -0.55
C ASN A 89 13.28 4.40 -0.08
N ARG A 90 12.37 3.95 0.78
CA ARG A 90 12.38 2.58 1.27
C ARG A 90 12.15 1.56 0.14
N ILE A 91 11.21 1.84 -0.77
CA ILE A 91 10.97 0.97 -1.93
C ILE A 91 12.21 0.90 -2.82
N ASN A 92 12.90 2.02 -3.04
CA ASN A 92 14.13 2.04 -3.83
C ASN A 92 15.21 1.12 -3.21
N GLU A 93 15.42 1.22 -1.88
CA GLU A 93 16.36 0.36 -1.15
C GLU A 93 16.02 -1.14 -1.29
N LEU A 94 14.72 -1.48 -1.13
CA LEU A 94 14.27 -2.86 -1.26
C LEU A 94 14.41 -3.39 -2.69
N GLN A 95 14.20 -2.54 -3.70
CA GLN A 95 14.42 -2.93 -5.09
C GLN A 95 15.92 -3.17 -5.37
N ASP A 96 16.81 -2.30 -4.87
CA ASP A 96 18.26 -2.46 -5.02
C ASP A 96 18.72 -3.78 -4.38
N GLN A 97 18.17 -4.13 -3.21
CA GLN A 97 18.44 -5.38 -2.52
C GLN A 97 17.98 -6.59 -3.34
N LEU A 98 16.75 -6.58 -3.84
CA LEU A 98 16.20 -7.68 -4.64
C LEU A 98 16.95 -7.87 -5.97
N GLU A 99 17.36 -6.78 -6.61
CA GLU A 99 18.18 -6.83 -7.83
C GLU A 99 19.54 -7.48 -7.58
N ALA A 100 20.19 -7.20 -6.44
CA ALA A 100 21.43 -7.85 -6.05
C ALA A 100 21.29 -9.39 -5.93
N HIS A 101 20.08 -9.86 -5.63
CA HIS A 101 19.71 -11.28 -5.57
C HIS A 101 19.06 -11.80 -6.86
N HIS A 102 19.13 -11.03 -7.96
CA HIS A 102 18.54 -11.36 -9.27
C HIS A 102 17.02 -11.57 -9.26
N ILE A 103 16.32 -10.96 -8.29
CA ILE A 103 14.86 -11.01 -8.20
C ILE A 103 14.27 -9.82 -8.95
N VAL A 104 13.49 -10.12 -9.98
CA VAL A 104 12.82 -9.10 -10.81
C VAL A 104 11.42 -8.81 -10.28
N VAL A 105 11.19 -7.56 -9.88
CA VAL A 105 9.89 -7.04 -9.44
C VAL A 105 9.21 -6.33 -10.60
N LYS A 106 8.12 -6.88 -11.11
CA LYS A 106 7.39 -6.32 -12.28
C LYS A 106 6.37 -5.26 -11.90
N ASN A 107 5.81 -5.34 -10.70
CA ASN A 107 4.78 -4.43 -10.24
C ASN A 107 5.14 -3.90 -8.85
N ILE A 108 5.00 -2.59 -8.69
CA ILE A 108 5.03 -1.91 -7.40
C ILE A 108 3.65 -1.33 -7.15
N ASN A 109 2.99 -1.76 -6.07
CA ASN A 109 1.75 -1.17 -5.60
C ASN A 109 2.05 -0.39 -4.32
N VAL A 110 1.90 0.90 -4.37
CA VAL A 110 2.20 1.78 -3.22
C VAL A 110 1.01 1.97 -2.27
N GLY A 111 -0.09 1.27 -2.53
CA GLY A 111 -1.31 1.37 -1.74
C GLY A 111 -2.05 2.69 -1.95
N GLY A 112 -2.69 3.13 -0.91
CA GLY A 112 -3.40 4.40 -0.88
C GLY A 112 -2.88 5.31 0.23
N GLY A 113 -3.82 5.90 0.97
CA GLY A 113 -3.50 6.66 2.17
C GLY A 113 -3.65 8.16 2.04
N LEU A 114 -3.64 8.72 0.81
CA LEU A 114 -3.82 10.15 0.62
C LEU A 114 -5.10 10.63 1.30
N GLY A 115 -4.93 11.61 2.20
CA GLY A 115 -5.98 12.18 3.02
C GLY A 115 -6.82 13.25 2.32
N ILE A 116 -7.90 13.64 2.99
CA ILE A 116 -8.77 14.76 2.61
C ILE A 116 -8.90 15.74 3.77
N ASP A 117 -9.28 16.99 3.50
CA ASP A 117 -9.55 17.96 4.55
C ASP A 117 -10.97 17.78 5.10
N TYR A 118 -11.06 17.20 6.30
CA TYR A 118 -12.33 17.03 7.01
C TYR A 118 -12.82 18.32 7.70
N ASN A 119 -11.90 19.25 7.99
CA ASN A 119 -12.24 20.47 8.72
C ASN A 119 -12.83 21.54 7.81
N HIS A 120 -12.36 21.57 6.56
CA HIS A 120 -12.78 22.56 5.57
C HIS A 120 -13.09 21.91 4.22
N PRO A 121 -14.05 20.97 4.16
CA PRO A 121 -14.28 20.14 2.97
C PRO A 121 -14.68 20.94 1.73
N ASN A 122 -15.21 22.16 1.92
CA ASN A 122 -15.62 23.04 0.82
C ASN A 122 -14.49 23.98 0.33
N ARG A 123 -13.38 24.08 1.06
CA ARG A 123 -12.24 24.93 0.65
C ARG A 123 -11.31 24.23 -0.30
N VAL A 124 -11.05 22.95 -0.04
CA VAL A 124 -10.19 22.10 -0.88
C VAL A 124 -11.03 20.88 -1.28
N PRO A 125 -11.91 21.03 -2.26
CA PRO A 125 -12.87 19.99 -2.62
C PRO A 125 -12.22 18.75 -3.25
N ILE A 126 -10.97 18.86 -3.65
CA ILE A 126 -10.20 17.77 -4.25
C ILE A 126 -8.81 17.75 -3.60
N PRO A 127 -8.31 16.58 -3.14
CA PRO A 127 -6.95 16.43 -2.64
C PRO A 127 -5.92 16.87 -3.68
N ASP A 128 -4.74 17.26 -3.23
CA ASP A 128 -3.64 17.62 -4.13
C ASP A 128 -3.04 16.36 -4.79
N PHE A 129 -3.75 15.84 -5.79
CA PHE A 129 -3.28 14.73 -6.59
C PHE A 129 -2.01 15.05 -7.35
N LYS A 130 -1.82 16.32 -7.73
CA LYS A 130 -0.63 16.71 -8.47
C LYS A 130 0.61 16.54 -7.61
N ASP A 131 0.60 17.06 -6.39
CA ASP A 131 1.73 16.95 -5.47
C ASP A 131 2.00 15.50 -5.08
N TYR A 132 0.92 14.73 -4.84
CA TYR A 132 1.01 13.30 -4.56
C TYR A 132 1.69 12.53 -5.70
N PHE A 133 1.23 12.66 -6.93
CA PHE A 133 1.83 11.93 -8.06
C PHE A 133 3.22 12.47 -8.45
N ASP A 134 3.44 13.78 -8.32
CA ASP A 134 4.77 14.39 -8.51
C ASP A 134 5.79 13.83 -7.52
N THR A 135 5.38 13.56 -6.28
CA THR A 135 6.25 12.94 -5.26
C THR A 135 6.75 11.58 -5.73
N TYR A 136 5.86 10.72 -6.18
CA TYR A 136 6.27 9.41 -6.72
C TYR A 136 7.09 9.55 -8.00
N ALA A 137 6.70 10.42 -8.92
CA ALA A 137 7.43 10.63 -10.16
C ALA A 137 8.88 11.12 -9.95
N LYS A 138 9.10 11.91 -8.90
CA LYS A 138 10.42 12.47 -8.59
C LYS A 138 11.28 11.55 -7.71
N LYS A 139 10.66 10.79 -6.81
CA LYS A 139 11.37 10.06 -5.74
C LYS A 139 11.45 8.56 -5.96
N LEU A 140 10.46 7.95 -6.60
CA LEU A 140 10.46 6.52 -6.86
C LEU A 140 11.22 6.20 -8.14
N LYS A 141 12.24 5.35 -8.02
CA LYS A 141 13.06 4.89 -9.16
C LYS A 141 12.46 3.61 -9.73
N LEU A 142 11.52 3.74 -10.65
CA LEU A 142 11.00 2.58 -11.36
C LEU A 142 12.06 1.97 -12.28
N ARG A 143 12.05 0.62 -12.36
CA ARG A 143 12.89 -0.15 -13.28
C ARG A 143 12.23 -0.23 -14.65
N ASP A 144 13.01 -0.55 -15.66
CA ASP A 144 12.50 -0.65 -17.03
C ASP A 144 11.35 -1.67 -17.14
N GLY A 145 10.26 -1.26 -17.77
CA GLY A 145 9.04 -2.07 -17.91
C GLY A 145 8.24 -2.34 -16.63
N GLN A 146 8.64 -1.77 -15.48
CA GLN A 146 7.93 -1.90 -14.21
C GLN A 146 6.64 -1.07 -14.19
N LYS A 147 5.58 -1.61 -13.57
CA LYS A 147 4.29 -0.93 -13.44
C LYS A 147 4.08 -0.43 -12.02
N LEU A 148 3.61 0.80 -11.90
CA LEU A 148 3.22 1.43 -10.63
C LEU A 148 1.70 1.41 -10.47
N HIS A 149 1.22 0.99 -9.30
CA HIS A 149 -0.20 0.89 -8.95
C HIS A 149 -0.51 1.70 -7.70
N PHE A 150 -1.72 2.27 -7.65
CA PHE A 150 -2.25 3.07 -6.55
C PHE A 150 -3.64 2.57 -6.13
N GLU A 151 -3.96 2.68 -4.84
CA GLU A 151 -5.25 2.26 -4.25
C GLU A 151 -5.91 3.44 -3.53
N LEU A 152 -6.18 4.53 -4.24
CA LEU A 152 -6.71 5.78 -3.70
C LEU A 152 -8.23 5.70 -3.48
N GLY A 153 -8.67 5.12 -2.37
CA GLY A 153 -10.08 5.05 -2.02
C GLY A 153 -10.64 6.38 -1.54
N ARG A 154 -10.24 6.81 -0.33
CA ARG A 154 -10.74 8.02 0.33
C ARG A 154 -10.54 9.28 -0.52
N ALA A 155 -9.35 9.48 -1.06
CA ALA A 155 -9.01 10.66 -1.84
C ALA A 155 -9.92 10.82 -3.08
N VAL A 156 -10.36 9.70 -3.68
CA VAL A 156 -11.22 9.74 -4.88
C VAL A 156 -12.69 10.00 -4.53
N VAL A 157 -13.22 9.39 -3.45
CA VAL A 157 -14.68 9.41 -3.20
C VAL A 157 -15.10 10.14 -1.93
N GLY A 158 -14.17 10.49 -1.04
CA GLY A 158 -14.49 11.00 0.29
C GLY A 158 -15.27 12.31 0.31
N GLN A 159 -15.17 13.11 -0.73
CA GLN A 159 -15.87 14.39 -0.86
C GLN A 159 -17.04 14.35 -1.85
N MET A 160 -17.38 13.18 -2.40
CA MET A 160 -18.40 13.02 -3.42
C MET A 160 -19.79 12.69 -2.87
N GLY A 161 -19.94 12.61 -1.54
CA GLY A 161 -21.20 12.23 -0.91
C GLY A 161 -21.44 12.98 0.39
N SER A 162 -22.72 13.04 0.77
CA SER A 162 -23.16 13.58 2.06
C SER A 162 -24.07 12.59 2.76
N LEU A 163 -23.83 12.39 4.05
CA LEU A 163 -24.73 11.63 4.90
C LEU A 163 -25.79 12.56 5.48
N ILE A 164 -27.05 12.32 5.12
CA ILE A 164 -28.20 13.06 5.68
C ILE A 164 -28.80 12.20 6.79
N THR A 165 -28.92 12.78 7.99
CA THR A 165 -29.48 12.09 9.16
C THR A 165 -30.36 13.03 9.98
N LYS A 166 -31.21 12.46 10.83
CA LYS A 166 -32.05 13.17 11.76
C LYS A 166 -31.70 12.75 13.18
N THR A 167 -31.45 13.71 14.07
CA THR A 167 -31.29 13.44 15.50
C THR A 167 -32.63 12.97 16.07
N LEU A 168 -32.67 11.76 16.61
CA LEU A 168 -33.88 11.18 17.20
C LEU A 168 -34.06 11.63 18.65
N TYR A 169 -32.97 11.69 19.41
CA TYR A 169 -32.94 12.15 20.80
C TYR A 169 -31.52 12.54 21.21
N ILE A 170 -31.43 13.37 22.24
CA ILE A 170 -30.15 13.80 22.84
C ILE A 170 -30.09 13.24 24.25
N LYS A 171 -29.00 12.58 24.59
CA LYS A 171 -28.69 12.15 25.96
C LYS A 171 -27.62 13.10 26.53
N GLN A 172 -27.92 13.69 27.68
CA GLN A 172 -26.92 14.39 28.49
C GLN A 172 -26.26 13.38 29.40
N GLY A 173 -24.91 13.35 29.38
CA GLY A 173 -24.08 12.50 30.22
C GLY A 173 -23.54 13.26 31.40
#